data_b7e76141ca6e481d639f33d770dc512a
#
_entry.id   b7e76141ca6e481d639f33d770dc512a
#
_cell.length_a   1.000
_cell.length_b   1.000
_cell.length_c   1.000
_cell.angle_alpha   90.00
_cell.angle_beta   90.00
_cell.angle_gamma   90.00
#
_symmetry.space_group_name_H-M   'P 1'
#
loop_
_entity.id
_entity.type
_entity.pdbx_description
1 polymer ?
#
loop_
_entity_poly.entity_id
_entity_poly.type
_entity_poly.pdbx_seq_one_letter_code
_entity_poly.pdbx_strand_id
1 'polypeptide(L)'
;PVETYATNVMGTINIMEAIRATNNVKVGVMITTDKCYENKEQIWGYRENEPMGGYDPYSSSKGAAEIAIASWRCSFFNSADYGKKHHVSLASVRAGNVIGGGDWALDRIIPDCIKALEAGKDIDIRNPQAIRPWQHVLEPLSGYMLLASKMWKEPTKYCEGWNFGPRAESIVPVWDVATDVIKNYGSGQLNDISTPNTLHEAKLLMLDISKAKFLLGWEPRMNIHQCIALTVDWYKRYKDEDVYALCLEQIETYLAYGK
;
A
#
# COMPACT_ATOMS: atom_id res chain seq x y z
N PRO A 1 9.29 -15.30 -12.68
CA PRO A 1 9.42 -13.86 -13.04
C PRO A 1 8.55 -13.46 -14.24
N VAL A 2 8.42 -14.30 -15.28
CA VAL A 2 7.65 -13.99 -16.49
C VAL A 2 6.19 -13.64 -16.16
N GLU A 3 5.53 -14.44 -15.34
CA GLU A 3 4.16 -14.22 -14.91
C GLU A 3 4.01 -12.91 -14.11
N THR A 4 5.00 -12.58 -13.27
CA THR A 4 5.03 -11.32 -12.51
C THR A 4 5.02 -10.11 -13.44
N TYR A 5 5.83 -10.13 -14.50
CA TYR A 5 5.85 -9.05 -15.50
C TYR A 5 4.58 -9.05 -16.36
N ALA A 6 4.09 -10.21 -16.76
CA ALA A 6 2.84 -10.32 -17.51
C ALA A 6 1.67 -9.72 -16.74
N THR A 7 1.59 -10.00 -15.43
CA THR A 7 0.54 -9.47 -14.57
C THR A 7 0.75 -7.98 -14.27
N ASN A 8 1.92 -7.59 -13.78
CA ASN A 8 2.12 -6.23 -13.27
C ASN A 8 2.34 -5.21 -14.38
N VAL A 9 3.06 -5.53 -15.44
CA VAL A 9 3.35 -4.60 -16.53
C VAL A 9 2.28 -4.70 -17.61
N MET A 10 2.13 -5.89 -18.20
CA MET A 10 1.17 -6.06 -19.30
C MET A 10 -0.27 -5.91 -18.84
N GLY A 11 -0.63 -6.39 -17.62
CA GLY A 11 -1.93 -6.16 -17.02
C GLY A 11 -2.24 -4.67 -16.86
N THR A 12 -1.28 -3.87 -16.37
CA THR A 12 -1.41 -2.41 -16.27
C THR A 12 -1.61 -1.76 -17.64
N ILE A 13 -0.81 -2.16 -18.64
CA ILE A 13 -0.94 -1.66 -20.02
C ILE A 13 -2.32 -2.02 -20.59
N ASN A 14 -2.77 -3.25 -20.42
CA ASN A 14 -4.07 -3.72 -20.92
C ASN A 14 -5.24 -2.90 -20.33
N ILE A 15 -5.18 -2.57 -19.03
CA ILE A 15 -6.19 -1.70 -18.40
C ILE A 15 -6.15 -0.29 -19.00
N MET A 16 -4.95 0.29 -19.18
CA MET A 16 -4.84 1.63 -19.78
C MET A 16 -5.32 1.66 -21.24
N GLU A 17 -5.07 0.60 -22.02
CA GLU A 17 -5.62 0.46 -23.38
C GLU A 17 -7.15 0.28 -23.38
N ALA A 18 -7.71 -0.48 -22.42
CA ALA A 18 -9.15 -0.58 -22.27
C ALA A 18 -9.77 0.78 -21.90
N ILE A 19 -9.15 1.56 -21.01
CA ILE A 19 -9.57 2.93 -20.71
C ILE A 19 -9.55 3.79 -21.99
N ARG A 20 -8.50 3.68 -22.80
CA ARG A 20 -8.36 4.43 -24.05
C ARG A 20 -9.42 4.07 -25.08
N ALA A 21 -9.78 2.80 -25.14
CA ALA A 21 -10.73 2.29 -26.14
C ALA A 21 -12.22 2.58 -25.81
N THR A 22 -12.56 2.70 -24.51
CA THR A 22 -13.97 2.70 -24.08
C THR A 22 -14.65 4.06 -24.00
N ASN A 23 -13.93 5.16 -24.00
CA ASN A 23 -14.43 6.55 -23.87
C ASN A 23 -15.35 6.85 -22.66
N ASN A 24 -15.66 5.86 -21.82
CA ASN A 24 -16.58 5.98 -20.69
C ASN A 24 -15.88 6.24 -19.36
N VAL A 25 -14.59 5.89 -19.26
CA VAL A 25 -13.79 6.11 -18.06
C VAL A 25 -13.28 7.55 -18.04
N LYS A 26 -13.56 8.26 -16.94
CA LYS A 26 -13.10 9.64 -16.74
C LYS A 26 -11.90 9.75 -15.81
N VAL A 27 -11.76 8.82 -14.88
CA VAL A 27 -10.67 8.80 -13.90
C VAL A 27 -10.10 7.39 -13.80
N GLY A 28 -8.79 7.27 -13.98
CA GLY A 28 -8.00 6.06 -13.75
C GLY A 28 -7.00 6.29 -12.63
N VAL A 29 -7.07 5.50 -11.56
CA VAL A 29 -6.08 5.48 -10.47
C VAL A 29 -5.37 4.13 -10.51
N MET A 30 -4.12 4.14 -10.98
CA MET A 30 -3.32 2.93 -11.16
C MET A 30 -2.53 2.64 -9.88
N ILE A 31 -2.78 1.48 -9.26
CA ILE A 31 -2.18 1.12 -7.97
C ILE A 31 -0.86 0.40 -8.20
N THR A 32 0.21 0.96 -7.63
CA THR A 32 1.55 0.34 -7.64
C THR A 32 2.04 0.10 -6.20
N THR A 33 3.29 0.36 -5.89
CA THR A 33 3.90 0.07 -4.58
C THR A 33 5.05 1.02 -4.29
N ASP A 34 5.46 1.15 -3.05
CA ASP A 34 6.71 1.80 -2.62
C ASP A 34 7.96 1.11 -3.20
N LYS A 35 7.88 -0.20 -3.49
CA LYS A 35 8.99 -0.98 -4.06
C LYS A 35 9.31 -0.63 -5.53
N CYS A 36 8.55 0.28 -6.14
CA CYS A 36 8.83 0.78 -7.49
C CYS A 36 10.06 1.69 -7.56
N TYR A 37 10.53 2.23 -6.45
CA TYR A 37 11.70 3.11 -6.40
C TYR A 37 13.02 2.34 -6.46
N GLU A 38 14.06 2.97 -7.02
CA GLU A 38 15.44 2.50 -6.89
C GLU A 38 15.87 2.63 -5.41
N ASN A 39 15.73 1.55 -4.64
CA ASN A 39 16.01 1.60 -3.20
C ASN A 39 17.50 1.69 -2.90
N LYS A 40 17.94 2.82 -2.35
CA LYS A 40 19.29 3.11 -1.87
C LYS A 40 19.38 3.09 -0.34
N GLU A 41 18.36 2.58 0.35
CA GLU A 41 18.26 2.52 1.81
C GLU A 41 18.52 3.89 2.50
N GLN A 42 18.05 4.97 1.85
CA GLN A 42 18.21 6.33 2.38
C GLN A 42 17.36 6.55 3.64
N ILE A 43 17.82 7.43 4.53
CA ILE A 43 17.18 7.72 5.82
C ILE A 43 15.93 8.61 5.72
N TRP A 44 15.67 9.20 4.58
CA TRP A 44 14.47 9.97 4.29
C TRP A 44 13.55 9.23 3.33
N GLY A 45 12.27 9.61 3.33
CA GLY A 45 11.27 9.01 2.47
C GLY A 45 11.48 9.32 0.98
N TYR A 46 11.17 8.36 0.11
CA TYR A 46 11.20 8.54 -1.34
C TYR A 46 10.08 9.47 -1.79
N ARG A 47 10.43 10.44 -2.63
CA ARG A 47 9.50 11.37 -3.26
C ARG A 47 9.06 10.86 -4.63
N GLU A 48 7.94 11.36 -5.11
CA GLU A 48 7.32 10.90 -6.37
C GLU A 48 8.17 11.13 -7.62
N ASN A 49 9.13 12.04 -7.58
CA ASN A 49 10.06 12.37 -8.67
C ASN A 49 11.40 11.62 -8.60
N GLU A 50 11.59 10.73 -7.62
CA GLU A 50 12.83 9.94 -7.52
C GLU A 50 12.85 8.77 -8.52
N PRO A 51 14.06 8.25 -8.86
CA PRO A 51 14.21 7.21 -9.86
C PRO A 51 13.41 5.94 -9.54
N MET A 52 12.79 5.38 -10.59
CA MET A 52 12.19 4.05 -10.55
C MET A 52 13.27 2.98 -10.69
N GLY A 53 13.07 1.83 -10.04
CA GLY A 53 14.01 0.73 -10.08
C GLY A 53 13.38 -0.57 -9.59
N GLY A 54 14.20 -1.41 -8.97
CA GLY A 54 13.78 -2.67 -8.36
C GLY A 54 14.88 -3.70 -8.36
N TYR A 55 15.22 -4.19 -7.18
CA TYR A 55 16.27 -5.21 -7.02
C TYR A 55 15.78 -6.61 -7.43
N ASP A 56 14.55 -6.93 -7.11
CA ASP A 56 13.91 -8.21 -7.42
C ASP A 56 12.88 -8.07 -8.56
N PRO A 57 12.43 -9.18 -9.19
CA PRO A 57 11.48 -9.15 -10.30
C PRO A 57 10.15 -8.48 -9.98
N TYR A 58 9.65 -8.60 -8.74
CA TYR A 58 8.41 -7.93 -8.34
C TYR A 58 8.61 -6.41 -8.30
N SER A 59 9.62 -5.95 -7.58
CA SER A 59 9.96 -4.52 -7.46
C SER A 59 10.22 -3.90 -8.82
N SER A 60 11.04 -4.55 -9.65
CA SER A 60 11.35 -4.14 -11.02
C SER A 60 10.10 -4.07 -11.90
N SER A 61 9.20 -5.05 -11.82
CA SER A 61 7.95 -5.03 -12.58
C SER A 61 7.03 -3.88 -12.18
N LYS A 62 7.00 -3.49 -10.91
CA LYS A 62 6.23 -2.34 -10.43
C LYS A 62 6.87 -1.01 -10.86
N GLY A 63 8.21 -0.91 -10.87
CA GLY A 63 8.91 0.23 -11.45
C GLY A 63 8.64 0.38 -12.95
N ALA A 64 8.66 -0.73 -13.70
CA ALA A 64 8.32 -0.76 -15.12
C ALA A 64 6.85 -0.36 -15.37
N ALA A 65 5.93 -0.79 -14.52
CA ALA A 65 4.53 -0.35 -14.58
C ALA A 65 4.38 1.16 -14.38
N GLU A 66 5.09 1.77 -13.43
CA GLU A 66 5.11 3.22 -13.23
C GLU A 66 5.63 3.98 -14.46
N ILE A 67 6.69 3.47 -15.09
CA ILE A 67 7.23 4.05 -16.34
C ILE A 67 6.19 3.95 -17.46
N ALA A 68 5.50 2.81 -17.60
CA ALA A 68 4.43 2.65 -18.57
C ALA A 68 3.26 3.62 -18.28
N ILE A 69 2.80 3.75 -17.04
CA ILE A 69 1.74 4.68 -16.66
C ILE A 69 2.13 6.13 -17.00
N ALA A 70 3.37 6.53 -16.68
CA ALA A 70 3.88 7.86 -17.02
C ALA A 70 3.89 8.09 -18.54
N SER A 71 4.30 7.07 -19.33
CA SER A 71 4.29 7.13 -20.79
C SER A 71 2.89 7.32 -21.36
N TRP A 72 1.90 6.54 -20.90
CA TRP A 72 0.49 6.70 -21.33
C TRP A 72 -0.08 8.05 -20.95
N ARG A 73 0.21 8.52 -19.74
CA ARG A 73 -0.19 9.86 -19.27
C ARG A 73 0.37 10.98 -20.15
N CYS A 74 1.62 10.88 -20.58
CA CYS A 74 2.22 11.87 -21.44
C CYS A 74 1.76 11.79 -22.91
N SER A 75 1.54 10.57 -23.42
CA SER A 75 1.31 10.34 -24.86
C SER A 75 -0.16 10.32 -25.24
N PHE A 76 -1.02 9.71 -24.42
CA PHE A 76 -2.43 9.46 -24.76
C PHE A 76 -3.41 10.22 -23.85
N PHE A 77 -3.00 10.50 -22.61
CA PHE A 77 -3.82 11.18 -21.60
C PHE A 77 -3.18 12.47 -21.10
N ASN A 78 -2.50 13.20 -22.02
CA ASN A 78 -1.84 14.44 -21.66
C ASN A 78 -2.85 15.50 -21.21
N SER A 79 -2.64 16.08 -20.03
CA SER A 79 -3.53 17.12 -19.47
C SER A 79 -3.75 18.32 -20.39
N ALA A 80 -2.80 18.68 -21.25
CA ALA A 80 -2.94 19.75 -22.23
C ALA A 80 -3.93 19.41 -23.38
N ASP A 81 -4.18 18.12 -23.60
CA ASP A 81 -5.10 17.61 -24.62
C ASP A 81 -6.50 17.24 -24.06
N TYR A 82 -6.68 17.40 -22.74
CA TYR A 82 -7.97 17.12 -22.10
C TYR A 82 -9.09 18.00 -22.68
N GLY A 83 -10.23 17.38 -22.98
CA GLY A 83 -11.36 18.05 -23.62
C GLY A 83 -11.22 18.23 -25.13
N LYS A 84 -10.05 17.92 -25.71
CA LYS A 84 -9.78 18.00 -27.17
C LYS A 84 -9.60 16.61 -27.80
N LYS A 85 -8.73 15.79 -27.24
CA LYS A 85 -8.40 14.44 -27.74
C LYS A 85 -8.93 13.33 -26.85
N HIS A 86 -9.09 13.60 -25.56
CA HIS A 86 -9.58 12.66 -24.56
C HIS A 86 -10.28 13.38 -23.40
N HIS A 87 -10.96 12.59 -22.55
CA HIS A 87 -11.61 13.07 -21.32
C HIS A 87 -11.20 12.21 -20.10
N VAL A 88 -9.99 11.70 -20.09
CA VAL A 88 -9.46 10.80 -19.06
C VAL A 88 -8.43 11.52 -18.22
N SER A 89 -8.56 11.44 -16.92
CA SER A 89 -7.54 11.81 -15.93
C SER A 89 -6.86 10.53 -15.45
N LEU A 90 -5.53 10.43 -15.53
CA LEU A 90 -4.77 9.23 -15.15
C LEU A 90 -3.72 9.58 -14.11
N ALA A 91 -3.73 8.87 -12.98
CA ALA A 91 -2.73 8.98 -11.91
C ALA A 91 -2.22 7.60 -11.51
N SER A 92 -1.02 7.53 -10.93
CA SER A 92 -0.53 6.37 -10.21
C SER A 92 -0.46 6.65 -8.71
N VAL A 93 -0.65 5.61 -7.91
CA VAL A 93 -0.59 5.68 -6.44
C VAL A 93 0.32 4.59 -5.90
N ARG A 94 1.15 4.95 -4.93
CA ARG A 94 2.16 4.10 -4.32
C ARG A 94 1.90 4.02 -2.84
N ALA A 95 1.86 2.80 -2.30
CA ALA A 95 1.73 2.55 -0.88
C ALA A 95 2.73 1.48 -0.43
N GLY A 96 3.13 1.55 0.82
CA GLY A 96 4.04 0.59 1.44
C GLY A 96 3.31 -0.60 2.06
N ASN A 97 3.82 -1.09 3.18
CA ASN A 97 3.31 -2.26 3.88
C ASN A 97 1.89 -2.03 4.42
N VAL A 98 0.92 -2.50 3.68
CA VAL A 98 -0.51 -2.39 4.02
C VAL A 98 -0.96 -3.64 4.76
N ILE A 99 -1.62 -3.46 5.91
CA ILE A 99 -2.21 -4.52 6.73
C ILE A 99 -3.73 -4.31 6.85
N GLY A 100 -4.46 -5.39 7.07
CA GLY A 100 -5.92 -5.37 7.22
C GLY A 100 -6.47 -6.78 7.34
N GLY A 101 -7.74 -6.89 7.67
CA GLY A 101 -8.42 -8.17 7.72
C GLY A 101 -8.54 -8.85 6.35
N GLY A 102 -8.66 -10.18 6.32
CA GLY A 102 -8.91 -10.96 5.12
C GLY A 102 -7.69 -11.25 4.24
N ASP A 103 -6.49 -10.86 4.63
CA ASP A 103 -5.25 -11.29 3.96
C ASP A 103 -4.81 -12.66 4.52
N TRP A 104 -4.64 -13.64 3.62
CA TRP A 104 -4.18 -14.98 3.98
C TRP A 104 -2.93 -15.41 3.22
N ALA A 105 -2.27 -14.44 2.55
CA ALA A 105 -1.07 -14.72 1.79
C ALA A 105 0.06 -15.25 2.69
N LEU A 106 0.89 -16.11 2.11
CA LEU A 106 2.07 -16.66 2.77
C LEU A 106 3.17 -15.60 2.88
N ASP A 107 4.04 -15.79 3.85
CA ASP A 107 5.21 -14.93 4.12
C ASP A 107 4.85 -13.46 4.40
N ARG A 108 3.68 -13.24 5.00
CA ARG A 108 3.24 -11.94 5.51
C ARG A 108 3.04 -11.98 7.01
N ILE A 109 3.62 -11.01 7.70
CA ILE A 109 3.71 -11.02 9.16
C ILE A 109 2.35 -11.16 9.86
N ILE A 110 1.34 -10.38 9.48
CA ILE A 110 0.03 -10.45 10.16
C ILE A 110 -0.68 -11.78 9.90
N PRO A 111 -0.87 -12.24 8.65
CA PRO A 111 -1.42 -13.56 8.37
C PRO A 111 -0.68 -14.71 9.06
N ASP A 112 0.65 -14.66 9.09
CA ASP A 112 1.46 -15.71 9.71
C ASP A 112 1.32 -15.71 11.24
N CYS A 113 1.29 -14.53 11.88
CA CYS A 113 0.97 -14.40 13.30
C CYS A 113 -0.41 -14.97 13.63
N ILE A 114 -1.44 -14.58 12.89
CA ILE A 114 -2.81 -15.05 13.13
C ILE A 114 -2.92 -16.57 12.97
N LYS A 115 -2.35 -17.13 11.90
CA LYS A 115 -2.35 -18.60 11.69
C LYS A 115 -1.65 -19.35 12.82
N ALA A 116 -0.53 -18.84 13.33
CA ALA A 116 0.18 -19.43 14.46
C ALA A 116 -0.69 -19.39 15.73
N LEU A 117 -1.28 -18.24 16.04
CA LEU A 117 -2.12 -18.03 17.21
C LEU A 117 -3.39 -18.90 17.16
N GLU A 118 -4.07 -18.99 16.00
CA GLU A 118 -5.24 -19.87 15.80
C GLU A 118 -4.88 -21.36 15.98
N ALA A 119 -3.65 -21.73 15.62
CA ALA A 119 -3.14 -23.08 15.79
C ALA A 119 -2.58 -23.37 17.21
N GLY A 120 -2.61 -22.40 18.13
CA GLY A 120 -2.04 -22.51 19.47
C GLY A 120 -0.51 -22.66 19.47
N LYS A 121 0.16 -22.12 18.46
CA LYS A 121 1.61 -22.20 18.29
C LYS A 121 2.27 -20.84 18.56
N ASP A 122 3.56 -20.89 18.89
CA ASP A 122 4.40 -19.71 18.98
C ASP A 122 4.59 -19.09 17.58
N ILE A 123 4.82 -17.78 17.54
CA ILE A 123 5.08 -17.03 16.32
C ILE A 123 6.58 -16.98 16.07
N ASP A 124 7.04 -17.59 15.01
CA ASP A 124 8.45 -17.59 14.60
C ASP A 124 8.79 -16.35 13.77
N ILE A 125 9.71 -15.52 14.25
CA ILE A 125 10.17 -14.31 13.58
C ILE A 125 11.57 -14.50 12.99
N ARG A 126 11.66 -14.46 11.65
CA ARG A 126 12.92 -14.65 10.91
C ARG A 126 13.81 -13.40 10.90
N ASN A 127 13.22 -12.21 10.89
CA ASN A 127 13.96 -10.95 10.84
C ASN A 127 13.30 -9.90 11.78
N PRO A 128 13.55 -10.01 13.10
CA PRO A 128 12.89 -9.19 14.12
C PRO A 128 13.20 -7.69 13.97
N GLN A 129 14.40 -7.35 13.51
CA GLN A 129 14.86 -5.98 13.39
C GLN A 129 14.53 -5.29 12.06
N ALA A 130 13.88 -5.98 11.12
CA ALA A 130 13.47 -5.37 9.87
C ALA A 130 12.42 -4.28 10.12
N ILE A 131 12.69 -3.08 9.64
CA ILE A 131 11.84 -1.91 9.81
C ILE A 131 10.98 -1.74 8.56
N ARG A 132 9.67 -1.51 8.74
CA ARG A 132 8.73 -1.30 7.64
C ARG A 132 7.73 -0.18 7.96
N PRO A 133 7.26 0.56 6.96
CA PRO A 133 6.25 1.59 7.09
C PRO A 133 4.84 0.98 7.09
N TRP A 134 4.37 0.53 8.25
CA TRP A 134 3.08 -0.15 8.39
C TRP A 134 1.91 0.82 8.38
N GLN A 135 0.86 0.48 7.62
CA GLN A 135 -0.39 1.23 7.62
C GLN A 135 -1.60 0.30 7.41
N HIS A 136 -2.74 0.67 7.96
CA HIS A 136 -3.99 -0.06 7.73
C HIS A 136 -4.49 0.18 6.30
N VAL A 137 -5.15 -0.81 5.70
CA VAL A 137 -5.67 -0.75 4.32
C VAL A 137 -6.61 0.44 4.07
N LEU A 138 -7.35 0.88 5.07
CA LEU A 138 -8.24 2.05 4.96
C LEU A 138 -7.47 3.37 4.77
N GLU A 139 -6.21 3.44 5.18
CA GLU A 139 -5.38 4.64 4.97
C GLU A 139 -5.14 4.92 3.49
N PRO A 140 -4.46 4.04 2.73
CA PRO A 140 -4.23 4.31 1.32
C PRO A 140 -5.56 4.34 0.53
N LEU A 141 -6.56 3.53 0.86
CA LEU A 141 -7.86 3.56 0.20
C LEU A 141 -8.55 4.92 0.35
N SER A 142 -8.48 5.54 1.52
CA SER A 142 -9.02 6.90 1.73
C SER A 142 -8.32 7.93 0.84
N GLY A 143 -6.99 7.80 0.70
CA GLY A 143 -6.19 8.65 -0.17
C GLY A 143 -6.51 8.45 -1.65
N TYR A 144 -6.68 7.20 -2.10
CA TYR A 144 -7.04 6.87 -3.49
C TYR A 144 -8.42 7.43 -3.86
N MET A 145 -9.40 7.30 -2.97
CA MET A 145 -10.74 7.84 -3.18
C MET A 145 -10.75 9.36 -3.18
N LEU A 146 -9.98 10.00 -2.29
CA LEU A 146 -9.83 11.45 -2.26
C LEU A 146 -9.18 11.96 -3.55
N LEU A 147 -8.09 11.31 -4.00
CA LEU A 147 -7.44 11.63 -5.26
C LEU A 147 -8.40 11.51 -6.43
N ALA A 148 -9.13 10.39 -6.54
CA ALA A 148 -10.11 10.17 -7.59
C ALA A 148 -11.20 11.25 -7.59
N SER A 149 -11.72 11.62 -6.43
CA SER A 149 -12.71 12.71 -6.27
C SER A 149 -12.16 14.07 -6.72
N LYS A 150 -10.90 14.38 -6.40
CA LYS A 150 -10.26 15.60 -6.87
C LYS A 150 -10.00 15.60 -8.37
N MET A 151 -9.55 14.48 -8.93
CA MET A 151 -9.37 14.30 -10.37
C MET A 151 -10.70 14.42 -11.15
N TRP A 152 -11.81 13.98 -10.57
CA TRP A 152 -13.12 14.16 -11.14
C TRP A 152 -13.53 15.65 -11.23
N LYS A 153 -13.19 16.44 -10.21
CA LYS A 153 -13.54 17.87 -10.15
C LYS A 153 -12.57 18.75 -10.94
N GLU A 154 -11.29 18.41 -10.92
CA GLU A 154 -10.20 19.16 -11.56
C GLU A 154 -9.35 18.21 -12.44
N PRO A 155 -9.86 17.79 -13.61
CA PRO A 155 -9.34 16.64 -14.36
C PRO A 155 -7.89 16.74 -14.83
N THR A 156 -7.33 17.94 -14.94
CA THR A 156 -5.98 18.17 -15.45
C THR A 156 -4.92 18.40 -14.37
N LYS A 157 -5.35 18.57 -13.13
CA LYS A 157 -4.49 19.07 -12.05
C LYS A 157 -3.71 18.00 -11.30
N TYR A 158 -4.29 16.80 -11.15
CA TYR A 158 -3.76 15.76 -10.26
C TYR A 158 -3.25 14.52 -11.02
N CYS A 159 -3.03 14.63 -12.35
CA CYS A 159 -2.58 13.53 -13.21
C CYS A 159 -1.09 13.24 -13.05
N GLU A 160 -0.69 12.72 -11.89
CA GLU A 160 0.70 12.48 -11.51
C GLU A 160 0.83 11.18 -10.69
N GLY A 161 2.07 10.86 -10.24
CA GLY A 161 2.32 9.86 -9.22
C GLY A 161 2.09 10.43 -7.83
N TRP A 162 1.55 9.63 -6.90
CA TRP A 162 1.22 10.02 -5.53
C TRP A 162 1.64 8.96 -4.53
N ASN A 163 2.31 9.39 -3.45
CA ASN A 163 2.70 8.53 -2.34
C ASN A 163 1.67 8.60 -1.22
N PHE A 164 1.30 7.42 -0.68
CA PHE A 164 0.45 7.26 0.48
C PHE A 164 1.16 6.33 1.48
N GLY A 165 1.63 6.87 2.57
CA GLY A 165 2.40 6.16 3.59
C GLY A 165 1.94 6.52 5.00
N PRO A 166 2.39 5.78 6.01
CA PRO A 166 2.05 6.03 7.41
C PRO A 166 2.78 7.26 7.95
N ARG A 167 2.42 7.66 9.15
CA ARG A 167 3.20 8.62 9.93
C ARG A 167 4.56 8.04 10.33
N ALA A 168 5.52 8.89 10.61
CA ALA A 168 6.88 8.48 11.00
C ALA A 168 6.91 7.55 12.22
N GLU A 169 6.04 7.77 13.20
CA GLU A 169 5.91 6.92 14.38
C GLU A 169 5.37 5.50 14.11
N SER A 170 4.86 5.23 12.93
CA SER A 170 4.40 3.90 12.49
C SER A 170 5.49 3.11 11.74
N ILE A 171 6.71 3.62 11.72
CA ILE A 171 7.88 2.96 11.12
C ILE A 171 8.59 2.19 12.24
N VAL A 172 8.18 0.95 12.42
CA VAL A 172 8.60 0.13 13.56
C VAL A 172 9.14 -1.22 13.11
N PRO A 173 9.97 -1.88 13.96
CA PRO A 173 10.45 -3.23 13.72
C PRO A 173 9.34 -4.27 13.62
N VAL A 174 9.59 -5.34 12.87
CA VAL A 174 8.68 -6.51 12.77
C VAL A 174 8.38 -7.10 14.15
N TRP A 175 9.36 -7.13 15.05
CA TRP A 175 9.19 -7.62 16.43
C TRP A 175 8.11 -6.85 17.19
N ASP A 176 8.09 -5.53 17.08
CA ASP A 176 7.13 -4.68 17.77
C ASP A 176 5.71 -4.89 17.22
N VAL A 177 5.60 -5.05 15.90
CA VAL A 177 4.32 -5.40 15.25
C VAL A 177 3.78 -6.72 15.77
N ALA A 178 4.61 -7.78 15.82
CA ALA A 178 4.21 -9.09 16.30
C ALA A 178 3.86 -9.08 17.80
N THR A 179 4.58 -8.27 18.60
CA THR A 179 4.26 -8.07 20.02
C THR A 179 2.88 -7.43 20.19
N ASP A 180 2.57 -6.41 19.40
CA ASP A 180 1.26 -5.76 19.43
C ASP A 180 0.14 -6.68 18.95
N VAL A 181 0.41 -7.57 17.98
CA VAL A 181 -0.56 -8.59 17.55
C VAL A 181 -0.90 -9.51 18.71
N ILE A 182 0.08 -10.06 19.44
CA ILE A 182 -0.14 -10.91 20.62
C ILE A 182 -0.96 -10.16 21.68
N LYS A 183 -0.59 -8.93 21.97
CA LYS A 183 -1.28 -8.09 22.95
C LYS A 183 -2.77 -7.90 22.62
N ASN A 184 -3.11 -7.66 21.37
CA ASN A 184 -4.49 -7.49 20.91
C ASN A 184 -5.24 -8.81 20.75
N TYR A 185 -4.53 -9.88 20.39
CA TYR A 185 -5.13 -11.21 20.31
C TYR A 185 -5.47 -11.77 21.69
N GLY A 186 -4.60 -11.53 22.68
CA GLY A 186 -4.79 -11.88 24.09
C GLY A 186 -3.97 -13.09 24.56
N SER A 187 -3.24 -13.77 23.68
CA SER A 187 -2.39 -14.93 24.00
C SER A 187 -1.34 -15.13 22.93
N GLY A 188 -0.29 -15.90 23.23
CA GLY A 188 0.77 -16.30 22.31
C GLY A 188 2.16 -15.91 22.81
N GLN A 189 3.19 -16.40 22.13
CA GLN A 189 4.60 -16.10 22.39
C GLN A 189 5.36 -15.86 21.08
N LEU A 190 6.44 -15.09 21.14
CA LEU A 190 7.36 -14.85 20.02
C LEU A 190 8.61 -15.69 20.18
N ASN A 191 9.07 -16.29 19.10
CA ASN A 191 10.37 -16.94 18.99
C ASN A 191 11.23 -16.17 17.97
N ASP A 192 12.42 -15.76 18.36
CA ASP A 192 13.42 -15.26 17.43
C ASP A 192 14.16 -16.46 16.80
N ILE A 193 13.87 -16.71 15.53
CA ILE A 193 14.54 -17.74 14.72
C ILE A 193 15.48 -17.14 13.67
N SER A 194 15.94 -15.91 13.90
CA SER A 194 16.87 -15.22 12.98
C SER A 194 18.18 -16.00 12.85
N THR A 195 18.71 -16.03 11.64
CA THR A 195 20.02 -16.65 11.36
C THR A 195 20.96 -15.63 10.75
N PRO A 196 22.29 -15.72 11.01
CA PRO A 196 23.26 -14.73 10.53
C PRO A 196 23.35 -14.52 9.02
N ASN A 197 22.79 -15.43 8.20
CA ASN A 197 22.89 -15.46 6.73
C ASN A 197 21.54 -15.32 6.04
N THR A 198 20.62 -14.50 6.52
CA THR A 198 19.37 -14.22 5.82
C THR A 198 19.62 -13.48 4.52
N LEU A 199 18.85 -13.83 3.47
CA LEU A 199 18.83 -13.15 2.17
C LEU A 199 18.72 -11.64 2.36
N HIS A 200 19.37 -10.87 1.48
CA HIS A 200 19.34 -9.40 1.49
C HIS A 200 17.89 -8.92 1.39
N GLU A 201 17.33 -8.55 2.51
CA GLU A 201 16.04 -7.84 2.57
C GLU A 201 16.33 -6.36 2.85
N ALA A 202 15.79 -5.47 2.03
CA ALA A 202 15.97 -4.04 2.21
C ALA A 202 15.62 -3.64 3.66
N LYS A 203 16.56 -2.99 4.35
CA LYS A 203 16.39 -2.61 5.75
C LYS A 203 15.47 -1.41 5.92
N LEU A 204 15.52 -0.48 4.95
CA LEU A 204 14.79 0.77 5.02
C LEU A 204 14.14 1.11 3.68
N LEU A 205 12.84 1.34 3.72
CA LEU A 205 12.07 1.86 2.59
C LEU A 205 10.90 2.66 3.15
N MET A 206 10.88 3.96 2.90
CA MET A 206 9.85 4.88 3.39
C MET A 206 9.37 5.77 2.25
N LEU A 207 8.12 6.22 2.32
CA LEU A 207 7.56 7.20 1.39
C LEU A 207 7.49 8.59 2.04
N ASP A 208 7.90 9.62 1.30
CA ASP A 208 7.56 11.00 1.62
C ASP A 208 6.12 11.26 1.16
N ILE A 209 5.26 11.65 2.08
CA ILE A 209 3.84 11.94 1.83
C ILE A 209 3.53 13.45 1.79
N SER A 210 4.55 14.29 1.81
CA SER A 210 4.37 15.75 1.86
C SER A 210 3.50 16.26 0.71
N LYS A 211 3.65 15.71 -0.49
CA LYS A 211 2.85 16.06 -1.66
C LYS A 211 1.36 15.77 -1.44
N ALA A 212 1.01 14.58 -0.95
CA ALA A 212 -0.36 14.22 -0.64
C ALA A 212 -0.94 15.12 0.46
N LYS A 213 -0.15 15.39 1.50
CA LYS A 213 -0.54 16.28 2.59
C LYS A 213 -0.85 17.71 2.11
N PHE A 214 0.06 18.34 1.37
CA PHE A 214 -0.09 19.73 0.97
C PHE A 214 -1.09 19.93 -0.18
N LEU A 215 -1.11 19.05 -1.18
CA LEU A 215 -1.91 19.26 -2.38
C LEU A 215 -3.27 18.56 -2.34
N LEU A 216 -3.39 17.43 -1.64
CA LEU A 216 -4.66 16.74 -1.48
C LEU A 216 -5.34 17.07 -0.13
N GLY A 217 -4.58 17.49 0.88
CA GLY A 217 -5.07 17.58 2.26
C GLY A 217 -5.27 16.22 2.89
N TRP A 218 -4.54 15.19 2.42
CA TRP A 218 -4.59 13.83 2.95
C TRP A 218 -3.48 13.60 3.97
N GLU A 219 -3.85 13.05 5.12
CA GLU A 219 -2.93 12.56 6.14
C GLU A 219 -3.41 11.21 6.67
N PRO A 220 -2.50 10.29 7.04
CA PRO A 220 -2.90 9.08 7.75
C PRO A 220 -3.54 9.44 9.10
N ARG A 221 -4.60 8.71 9.46
CA ARG A 221 -5.41 8.97 10.67
C ARG A 221 -4.96 8.16 11.87
N MET A 222 -4.49 6.93 11.62
CA MET A 222 -4.15 5.97 12.65
C MET A 222 -2.65 5.91 12.90
N ASN A 223 -2.27 5.68 14.15
CA ASN A 223 -0.94 5.21 14.51
C ASN A 223 -0.86 3.67 14.36
N ILE A 224 0.36 3.11 14.50
CA ILE A 224 0.59 1.68 14.31
C ILE A 224 -0.24 0.80 15.25
N HIS A 225 -0.39 1.19 16.51
CA HIS A 225 -1.15 0.41 17.50
C HIS A 225 -2.64 0.33 17.11
N GLN A 226 -3.20 1.43 16.62
CA GLN A 226 -4.59 1.47 16.11
C GLN A 226 -4.74 0.61 14.84
N CYS A 227 -3.76 0.66 13.93
CA CYS A 227 -3.74 -0.18 12.73
C CYS A 227 -3.75 -1.67 13.08
N ILE A 228 -2.90 -2.09 14.02
CA ILE A 228 -2.80 -3.48 14.46
C ILE A 228 -4.06 -3.90 15.22
N ALA A 229 -4.55 -3.06 16.13
CA ALA A 229 -5.75 -3.36 16.90
C ALA A 229 -6.97 -3.60 15.99
N LEU A 230 -7.19 -2.72 15.01
CA LEU A 230 -8.30 -2.84 14.07
C LEU A 230 -8.15 -4.10 13.18
N THR A 231 -6.92 -4.40 12.75
CA THR A 231 -6.63 -5.60 11.95
C THR A 231 -6.87 -6.88 12.74
N VAL A 232 -6.36 -6.98 13.98
CA VAL A 232 -6.52 -8.16 14.83
C VAL A 232 -7.99 -8.34 15.23
N ASP A 233 -8.73 -7.26 15.51
CA ASP A 233 -10.17 -7.31 15.79
C ASP A 233 -10.92 -7.98 14.65
N TRP A 234 -10.63 -7.67 13.40
CA TRP A 234 -11.23 -8.33 12.24
C TRP A 234 -11.00 -9.85 12.26
N TYR A 235 -9.76 -10.29 12.49
CA TYR A 235 -9.42 -11.72 12.54
C TYR A 235 -10.03 -12.46 13.74
N LYS A 236 -10.34 -11.77 14.82
CA LYS A 236 -11.03 -12.38 15.96
C LYS A 236 -12.53 -12.60 15.73
N ARG A 237 -13.14 -11.75 14.87
CA ARG A 237 -14.59 -11.68 14.71
C ARG A 237 -15.11 -12.31 13.42
N TYR A 238 -14.30 -12.40 12.36
CA TYR A 238 -14.75 -12.76 11.01
C TYR A 238 -15.43 -14.14 10.89
N LYS A 239 -15.15 -15.06 11.82
CA LYS A 239 -15.75 -16.41 11.82
C LYS A 239 -17.17 -16.42 12.38
N ASP A 240 -17.46 -15.54 13.30
CA ASP A 240 -18.67 -15.56 14.13
C ASP A 240 -19.65 -14.43 13.74
N GLU A 241 -19.23 -13.46 12.94
CA GLU A 241 -20.01 -12.29 12.57
C GLU A 241 -20.17 -12.15 11.05
N ASP A 242 -21.16 -11.35 10.63
CA ASP A 242 -21.30 -10.94 9.23
C ASP A 242 -20.11 -10.06 8.81
N VAL A 243 -19.28 -10.57 7.91
CA VAL A 243 -18.04 -9.88 7.48
C VAL A 243 -18.32 -8.53 6.83
N TYR A 244 -19.45 -8.38 6.13
CA TYR A 244 -19.81 -7.10 5.52
C TYR A 244 -20.15 -6.05 6.60
N ALA A 245 -20.94 -6.43 7.58
CA ALA A 245 -21.26 -5.56 8.73
C ALA A 245 -20.01 -5.19 9.52
N LEU A 246 -19.12 -6.15 9.78
CA LEU A 246 -17.83 -5.94 10.43
C LEU A 246 -16.96 -4.93 9.64
N CYS A 247 -16.88 -5.05 8.33
CA CYS A 247 -16.13 -4.11 7.50
C CYS A 247 -16.73 -2.69 7.54
N LEU A 248 -18.06 -2.56 7.54
CA LEU A 248 -18.73 -1.25 7.67
C LEU A 248 -18.42 -0.61 9.03
N GLU A 249 -18.51 -1.36 10.12
CA GLU A 249 -18.14 -0.89 11.47
C GLU A 249 -16.69 -0.40 11.52
N GLN A 250 -15.76 -1.15 10.90
CA GLN A 250 -14.36 -0.74 10.84
C GLN A 250 -14.13 0.52 10.00
N ILE A 251 -14.89 0.73 8.92
CA ILE A 251 -14.87 1.97 8.15
C ILE A 251 -15.37 3.14 9.01
N GLU A 252 -16.46 2.97 9.75
CA GLU A 252 -16.99 4.00 10.65
C GLU A 252 -15.99 4.35 11.75
N THR A 253 -15.36 3.33 12.36
CA THR A 253 -14.29 3.49 13.34
C THR A 253 -13.12 4.28 12.77
N TYR A 254 -12.67 3.92 11.55
CA TYR A 254 -11.61 4.64 10.85
C TYR A 254 -11.98 6.12 10.60
N LEU A 255 -13.22 6.39 10.19
CA LEU A 255 -13.69 7.75 9.94
C LEU A 255 -13.79 8.60 11.22
N ALA A 256 -13.87 7.97 12.38
CA ALA A 256 -13.86 8.65 13.68
C ALA A 256 -12.45 9.05 14.14
N TYR A 257 -11.40 8.36 13.67
CA TYR A 257 -10.02 8.75 13.95
C TYR A 257 -9.68 10.08 13.26
N GLY A 258 -8.96 10.93 13.95
CA GLY A 258 -8.46 12.20 13.39
C GLY A 258 -9.51 13.33 13.32
N LYS A 259 -10.64 13.19 14.05
CA LYS A 259 -11.58 14.28 14.30
C LYS A 259 -11.19 15.08 15.52
#